data_ef6738f0824d6f0634dd454c42c48366
#
_entry.id   ef6738f0824d6f0634dd454c42c48366
#
_cell.length_a   1.000
_cell.length_b   1.000
_cell.length_c   1.000
_cell.angle_alpha   90.00
_cell.angle_beta   90.00
_cell.angle_gamma   90.00
#
_symmetry.space_group_name_H-M   'P 1'
#
loop_
_entity.id
_entity.type
_entity.pdbx_description
1 polymer ?
#
loop_
_entity_poly.entity_id
_entity_poly.type
_entity_poly.pdbx_seq_one_letter_code
_entity_poly.pdbx_strand_id
1 'polypeptide(L)'
;MKKRIISLVLLVLAVACGKGEGSANPVHDPTGKFVVVKGTQLYQADGSSFTIKGVNLNHWLTPESYMFGLKNISVTETDKAFRQMLGDEYMNSWWKRFMENYFTLDDFLYLNSIGANTVRMPLTYKMFNDTFYLCDNSPEMGFEFIDRVVSWCKEAGLYLILDMHVAPGGQSGASHIDDSDGYPKLFESEENMEEFCRIWKKIATRYADEPIILGYELLNEPIKKEYERLYPYLQPTFEKAAAAIREVDKNHILIIGGANFYDDFTPLTNLAFDSKILMTCHRYGSTVVKGDAELRDKYGLPIFIGEFGHWNGGTDMTAQIVSNMKSSGIGYTYWPFKKMDNWESLLGFETPEGWQQISAFVSAQRDTPVQIQIALGNVDVEKARKAMEDYLENCLFRNCFERAEVKEGLQFK
;
A
#
# COMPACT_ATOMS: atom_id res chain seq x y z
N MET A 1 65.21 19.29 61.79
CA MET A 1 63.77 19.05 61.92
C MET A 1 63.08 19.80 60.76
N LYS A 2 62.66 19.08 59.73
CA LYS A 2 62.08 19.65 58.49
C LYS A 2 60.57 19.72 58.60
N LYS A 3 59.99 20.94 58.60
CA LYS A 3 58.53 21.15 58.53
C LYS A 3 58.10 20.96 57.05
N ARG A 4 57.16 20.07 56.80
CA ARG A 4 56.46 19.93 55.55
C ARG A 4 55.24 20.84 55.53
N ILE A 5 55.17 21.73 54.53
CA ILE A 5 54.03 22.56 54.20
C ILE A 5 53.13 21.79 53.31
N ILE A 6 51.88 21.58 53.66
CA ILE A 6 50.84 20.95 52.82
C ILE A 6 50.10 22.13 52.19
N SER A 7 50.24 22.24 50.88
CA SER A 7 49.42 23.17 50.05
C SER A 7 48.09 22.51 49.71
N LEU A 8 47.04 23.15 50.16
CA LEU A 8 45.65 22.77 49.83
C LEU A 8 45.28 23.47 48.52
N VAL A 9 45.09 22.67 47.45
CA VAL A 9 44.60 23.17 46.17
C VAL A 9 43.06 23.11 46.21
N LEU A 10 42.40 24.26 46.25
CA LEU A 10 40.94 24.36 46.08
C LEU A 10 40.63 24.18 44.58
N LEU A 11 39.92 23.13 44.29
CA LEU A 11 39.36 22.89 42.96
C LEU A 11 37.98 23.59 42.90
N VAL A 12 37.89 24.69 42.15
CA VAL A 12 36.61 25.34 41.87
C VAL A 12 35.94 24.60 40.75
N LEU A 13 34.88 23.87 41.06
CA LEU A 13 33.98 23.26 40.04
C LEU A 13 33.08 24.36 39.46
N ALA A 14 33.38 24.79 38.25
CA ALA A 14 32.45 25.59 37.45
C ALA A 14 31.35 24.66 36.90
N VAL A 15 30.13 24.78 37.42
CA VAL A 15 28.94 24.15 36.85
C VAL A 15 28.55 24.94 35.61
N ALA A 16 28.95 24.46 34.46
CA ALA A 16 28.40 24.92 33.19
C ALA A 16 27.03 24.28 32.98
N CYS A 17 25.96 25.07 33.10
CA CYS A 17 24.65 24.71 32.59
C CYS A 17 24.70 24.59 31.03
N GLY A 18 25.09 23.45 30.51
CA GLY A 18 24.88 23.09 29.14
C GLY A 18 23.42 22.69 28.93
N LYS A 19 22.70 23.43 28.11
CA LYS A 19 21.43 23.00 27.56
C LYS A 19 21.70 21.68 26.83
N GLY A 20 21.17 20.57 27.36
CA GLY A 20 21.23 19.28 26.72
C GLY A 20 20.40 19.31 25.43
N GLU A 21 21.04 19.45 24.30
CA GLU A 21 20.50 18.92 23.05
C GLU A 21 20.51 17.40 23.22
N GLY A 22 19.33 16.83 23.40
CA GLY A 22 19.14 15.39 23.37
C GLY A 22 19.43 14.90 21.94
N SER A 23 20.68 14.51 21.68
CA SER A 23 21.01 13.72 20.53
C SER A 23 20.33 12.36 20.71
N ALA A 24 19.17 12.17 20.07
CA ALA A 24 18.61 10.84 19.90
C ALA A 24 19.72 9.98 19.27
N ASN A 25 20.16 8.95 19.98
CA ASN A 25 21.11 7.99 19.42
C ASN A 25 20.50 7.47 18.11
N PRO A 26 21.21 7.54 16.98
CA PRO A 26 20.72 6.99 15.74
C PRO A 26 20.37 5.52 15.97
N VAL A 27 19.14 5.13 15.59
CA VAL A 27 18.72 3.72 15.61
C VAL A 27 19.65 3.00 14.63
N HIS A 28 20.60 2.25 15.16
CA HIS A 28 21.56 1.51 14.35
C HIS A 28 20.95 0.16 13.99
N ASP A 29 20.76 -0.12 12.69
CA ASP A 29 20.46 -1.46 12.23
C ASP A 29 21.67 -2.37 12.51
N PRO A 30 21.54 -3.36 13.42
CA PRO A 30 22.66 -4.21 13.79
C PRO A 30 23.11 -5.16 12.68
N THR A 31 22.29 -5.36 11.65
CA THR A 31 22.60 -6.23 10.49
C THR A 31 23.25 -5.45 9.34
N GLY A 32 23.08 -4.13 9.29
CA GLY A 32 23.58 -3.27 8.21
C GLY A 32 22.96 -3.55 6.85
N LYS A 33 21.77 -4.18 6.81
CA LYS A 33 21.11 -4.59 5.55
C LYS A 33 19.81 -3.85 5.26
N PHE A 34 19.13 -3.40 6.29
CA PHE A 34 17.78 -2.79 6.19
C PHE A 34 17.85 -1.28 5.95
N VAL A 35 16.81 -0.75 5.32
CA VAL A 35 16.55 0.69 5.31
C VAL A 35 16.17 1.12 6.74
N VAL A 36 16.74 2.23 7.21
CA VAL A 36 16.52 2.72 8.57
C VAL A 36 15.93 4.11 8.59
N VAL A 37 15.15 4.39 9.64
CA VAL A 37 14.62 5.73 9.96
C VAL A 37 15.63 6.49 10.80
N LYS A 38 15.96 7.74 10.42
CA LYS A 38 16.76 8.67 11.23
C LYS A 38 16.14 10.07 11.15
N GLY A 39 15.47 10.49 12.23
CA GLY A 39 14.71 11.73 12.23
C GLY A 39 13.65 11.72 11.13
N THR A 40 13.66 12.71 10.27
CA THR A 40 12.67 12.89 9.19
C THR A 40 13.06 12.23 7.85
N GLN A 41 14.05 11.34 7.86
CA GLN A 41 14.61 10.76 6.62
C GLN A 41 14.83 9.25 6.73
N LEU A 42 14.91 8.61 5.55
CA LEU A 42 15.29 7.21 5.40
C LEU A 42 16.74 7.11 4.90
N TYR A 43 17.41 6.03 5.31
CA TYR A 43 18.79 5.74 4.89
C TYR A 43 18.94 4.27 4.53
N GLN A 44 19.73 4.00 3.50
CA GLN A 44 20.14 2.65 3.13
C GLN A 44 21.16 2.09 4.14
N ALA A 45 21.42 0.80 4.05
CA ALA A 45 22.39 0.10 4.89
C ALA A 45 23.83 0.68 4.81
N ASP A 46 24.20 1.25 3.67
CA ASP A 46 25.49 1.91 3.47
C ASP A 46 25.57 3.34 4.04
N GLY A 47 24.46 3.82 4.60
CA GLY A 47 24.35 5.17 5.17
C GLY A 47 23.97 6.26 4.16
N SER A 48 23.81 5.95 2.89
CA SER A 48 23.30 6.90 1.91
C SER A 48 21.82 7.23 2.15
N SER A 49 21.41 8.47 1.88
CA SER A 49 20.00 8.86 2.00
C SER A 49 19.15 8.09 0.99
N PHE A 50 17.96 7.69 1.41
CA PHE A 50 17.01 6.98 0.58
C PHE A 50 15.70 7.75 0.45
N THR A 51 15.23 7.91 -0.79
CA THR A 51 13.92 8.51 -1.08
C THR A 51 13.12 7.53 -1.90
N ILE A 52 11.93 7.18 -1.44
CA ILE A 52 11.00 6.30 -2.16
C ILE A 52 10.59 6.96 -3.47
N LYS A 53 10.77 6.25 -4.57
CA LYS A 53 10.30 6.59 -5.92
C LYS A 53 9.74 5.34 -6.55
N GLY A 54 8.42 5.22 -6.60
CA GLY A 54 7.83 3.94 -6.99
C GLY A 54 6.42 4.02 -7.52
N VAL A 55 5.82 2.84 -7.61
CA VAL A 55 4.46 2.64 -8.06
C VAL A 55 3.72 1.66 -7.15
N ASN A 56 2.41 1.65 -7.26
CA ASN A 56 1.54 0.68 -6.61
C ASN A 56 1.26 -0.49 -7.57
N LEU A 57 1.36 -1.73 -7.07
CA LEU A 57 0.91 -2.94 -7.78
C LEU A 57 -0.62 -3.05 -7.68
N ASN A 58 -1.28 -2.04 -8.22
CA ASN A 58 -2.73 -1.86 -8.15
C ASN A 58 -3.50 -2.96 -8.88
N HIS A 59 -4.76 -3.16 -8.50
CA HIS A 59 -5.74 -3.97 -9.21
C HIS A 59 -5.40 -5.47 -9.34
N TRP A 60 -4.38 -5.93 -8.70
CA TRP A 60 -3.89 -7.31 -8.85
C TRP A 60 -4.50 -8.25 -7.81
N LEU A 61 -3.99 -8.18 -6.57
CA LEU A 61 -4.45 -9.04 -5.46
C LEU A 61 -5.64 -8.44 -4.69
N THR A 62 -5.96 -7.19 -4.95
CA THR A 62 -7.12 -6.45 -4.47
C THR A 62 -7.79 -5.74 -5.65
N PRO A 63 -8.45 -6.50 -6.56
CA PRO A 63 -8.98 -5.92 -7.79
C PRO A 63 -10.17 -5.01 -7.51
N GLU A 64 -9.99 -3.73 -7.78
CA GLU A 64 -11.05 -2.72 -7.64
C GLU A 64 -11.89 -2.61 -8.90
N SER A 65 -13.20 -2.57 -8.75
CA SER A 65 -14.16 -2.63 -9.85
C SER A 65 -13.99 -1.52 -10.89
N TYR A 66 -13.65 -0.29 -10.46
CA TYR A 66 -13.44 0.83 -11.37
C TYR A 66 -12.20 0.64 -12.28
N MET A 67 -11.24 -0.17 -11.86
CA MET A 67 -10.09 -0.54 -12.70
C MET A 67 -10.48 -1.41 -13.89
N PHE A 68 -11.58 -2.14 -13.78
CA PHE A 68 -12.23 -2.84 -14.89
C PHE A 68 -13.16 -1.93 -15.73
N GLY A 69 -13.24 -0.63 -15.41
CA GLY A 69 -14.23 0.27 -16.04
C GLY A 69 -15.67 -0.02 -15.63
N LEU A 70 -15.87 -0.59 -14.44
CA LEU A 70 -17.18 -0.92 -13.88
C LEU A 70 -17.62 0.13 -12.86
N LYS A 71 -18.87 0.06 -12.41
CA LYS A 71 -19.34 0.87 -11.27
C LYS A 71 -18.58 0.48 -9.99
N ASN A 72 -18.44 1.43 -9.05
CA ASN A 72 -17.78 1.20 -7.77
C ASN A 72 -18.58 0.23 -6.89
N ILE A 73 -18.12 -1.01 -6.83
CA ILE A 73 -18.63 -2.09 -5.98
C ILE A 73 -17.43 -2.85 -5.37
N SER A 74 -17.68 -3.62 -4.32
CA SER A 74 -16.62 -4.41 -3.69
C SER A 74 -16.07 -5.51 -4.61
N VAL A 75 -14.90 -6.05 -4.26
CA VAL A 75 -14.32 -7.23 -4.95
C VAL A 75 -15.30 -8.40 -4.90
N THR A 76 -15.86 -8.66 -3.72
CA THR A 76 -16.85 -9.73 -3.52
C THR A 76 -18.07 -9.56 -4.44
N GLU A 77 -18.63 -8.37 -4.57
CA GLU A 77 -19.76 -8.12 -5.47
C GLU A 77 -19.36 -8.19 -6.96
N THR A 78 -18.13 -7.81 -7.30
CA THR A 78 -17.58 -7.95 -8.66
C THR A 78 -17.46 -9.43 -9.04
N ASP A 79 -16.83 -10.24 -8.18
CA ASP A 79 -16.68 -11.68 -8.40
C ASP A 79 -18.05 -12.38 -8.50
N LYS A 80 -18.98 -12.05 -7.59
CA LYS A 80 -20.35 -12.55 -7.64
C LYS A 80 -21.05 -12.23 -8.97
N ALA A 81 -20.87 -11.01 -9.49
CA ALA A 81 -21.42 -10.63 -10.79
C ALA A 81 -20.83 -11.47 -11.93
N PHE A 82 -19.52 -11.62 -11.94
CA PHE A 82 -18.83 -12.42 -12.95
C PHE A 82 -19.26 -13.89 -12.90
N ARG A 83 -19.38 -14.48 -11.70
CA ARG A 83 -19.87 -15.86 -11.52
C ARG A 83 -21.33 -16.03 -11.94
N GLN A 84 -22.19 -15.08 -11.65
CA GLN A 84 -23.58 -15.09 -12.12
C GLN A 84 -23.69 -15.08 -13.64
N MET A 85 -22.73 -14.45 -14.33
CA MET A 85 -22.71 -14.36 -15.80
C MET A 85 -22.03 -15.56 -16.46
N LEU A 86 -20.90 -16.02 -15.93
CA LEU A 86 -20.00 -16.94 -16.63
C LEU A 86 -19.82 -18.30 -15.96
N GLY A 87 -20.32 -18.45 -14.73
CA GLY A 87 -20.25 -19.69 -13.92
C GLY A 87 -18.97 -19.82 -13.10
N ASP A 88 -19.08 -20.58 -12.01
CA ASP A 88 -18.03 -20.69 -10.99
C ASP A 88 -16.75 -21.34 -11.51
N GLU A 89 -16.85 -22.44 -12.25
CA GLU A 89 -15.68 -23.17 -12.77
C GLU A 89 -14.84 -22.27 -13.71
N TYR A 90 -15.51 -21.55 -14.60
CA TYR A 90 -14.83 -20.62 -15.49
C TYR A 90 -14.14 -19.50 -14.71
N MET A 91 -14.85 -18.90 -13.73
CA MET A 91 -14.30 -17.78 -12.97
C MET A 91 -13.16 -18.21 -12.06
N ASN A 92 -13.19 -19.40 -11.46
CA ASN A 92 -12.02 -19.91 -10.72
C ASN A 92 -10.78 -20.01 -11.61
N SER A 93 -10.93 -20.54 -12.83
CA SER A 93 -9.83 -20.61 -13.81
C SER A 93 -9.36 -19.21 -14.26
N TRP A 94 -10.30 -18.30 -14.49
CA TRP A 94 -10.00 -16.94 -14.94
C TRP A 94 -9.25 -16.13 -13.88
N TRP A 95 -9.73 -16.12 -12.63
CA TRP A 95 -9.08 -15.41 -11.53
C TRP A 95 -7.67 -15.95 -11.26
N LYS A 96 -7.49 -17.26 -11.32
CA LYS A 96 -6.16 -17.86 -11.17
C LYS A 96 -5.21 -17.33 -12.23
N ARG A 97 -5.61 -17.36 -13.50
CA ARG A 97 -4.80 -16.84 -14.61
C ARG A 97 -4.59 -15.33 -14.52
N PHE A 98 -5.58 -14.58 -14.08
CA PHE A 98 -5.45 -13.15 -13.84
C PHE A 98 -4.35 -12.87 -12.80
N MET A 99 -4.40 -13.50 -11.64
CA MET A 99 -3.40 -13.31 -10.60
C MET A 99 -2.00 -13.81 -11.00
N GLU A 100 -1.91 -14.84 -11.83
CA GLU A 100 -0.63 -15.34 -12.33
C GLU A 100 0.02 -14.43 -13.38
N ASN A 101 -0.76 -13.66 -14.13
CA ASN A 101 -0.29 -12.98 -15.35
C ASN A 101 -0.40 -11.46 -15.33
N TYR A 102 -1.20 -10.86 -14.45
CA TYR A 102 -1.42 -9.41 -14.46
C TYR A 102 -0.13 -8.62 -14.22
N PHE A 103 0.70 -9.07 -13.27
CA PHE A 103 2.09 -8.64 -13.13
C PHE A 103 3.04 -9.81 -13.30
N THR A 104 4.18 -9.53 -13.92
CA THR A 104 5.27 -10.47 -14.19
C THR A 104 6.62 -9.82 -13.89
N LEU A 105 7.71 -10.57 -13.93
CA LEU A 105 9.06 -10.04 -13.77
C LEU A 105 9.37 -8.90 -14.75
N ASP A 106 8.82 -8.93 -15.97
CA ASP A 106 9.04 -7.90 -16.99
C ASP A 106 8.56 -6.52 -16.52
N ASP A 107 7.44 -6.46 -15.78
CA ASP A 107 6.94 -5.22 -15.16
C ASP A 107 7.95 -4.63 -14.18
N PHE A 108 8.61 -5.46 -13.37
CA PHE A 108 9.61 -5.03 -12.38
C PHE A 108 10.92 -4.59 -13.02
N LEU A 109 11.40 -5.32 -14.02
CA LEU A 109 12.59 -4.92 -14.80
C LEU A 109 12.35 -3.60 -15.53
N TYR A 110 11.16 -3.41 -16.09
CA TYR A 110 10.77 -2.13 -16.69
C TYR A 110 10.83 -0.99 -15.66
N LEU A 111 10.25 -1.16 -14.47
CA LEU A 111 10.25 -0.14 -13.42
C LEU A 111 11.67 0.29 -13.04
N ASN A 112 12.59 -0.67 -12.83
CA ASN A 112 14.00 -0.35 -12.60
C ASN A 112 14.60 0.42 -13.78
N SER A 113 14.33 0.00 -15.01
CA SER A 113 14.89 0.62 -16.22
C SER A 113 14.54 2.10 -16.36
N ILE A 114 13.38 2.51 -15.86
CA ILE A 114 12.93 3.92 -15.85
C ILE A 114 13.35 4.69 -14.60
N GLY A 115 13.95 4.02 -13.58
CA GLY A 115 14.54 4.63 -12.40
C GLY A 115 13.66 4.61 -11.14
N ALA A 116 12.58 3.82 -11.13
CA ALA A 116 11.87 3.49 -9.90
C ALA A 116 12.77 2.66 -8.97
N ASN A 117 12.55 2.74 -7.67
CA ASN A 117 13.31 1.98 -6.66
C ASN A 117 12.43 1.22 -5.67
N THR A 118 11.10 1.39 -5.74
CA THR A 118 10.16 0.79 -4.77
C THR A 118 8.85 0.40 -5.47
N VAL A 119 8.28 -0.70 -5.03
CA VAL A 119 6.88 -1.08 -5.33
C VAL A 119 6.09 -1.22 -4.04
N ARG A 120 4.85 -0.78 -4.02
CA ARG A 120 3.89 -0.99 -2.93
C ARG A 120 2.89 -2.05 -3.37
N MET A 121 2.70 -3.10 -2.56
CA MET A 121 1.90 -4.28 -2.86
C MET A 121 0.66 -4.34 -1.97
N PRO A 122 -0.52 -3.96 -2.49
CA PRO A 122 -1.79 -4.14 -1.81
C PRO A 122 -2.12 -5.61 -1.57
N LEU A 123 -2.51 -5.94 -0.33
CA LEU A 123 -2.85 -7.29 0.14
C LEU A 123 -4.22 -7.30 0.80
N THR A 124 -4.91 -8.44 0.73
CA THR A 124 -6.14 -8.69 1.49
C THR A 124 -5.90 -9.76 2.55
N TYR A 125 -6.48 -9.58 3.74
CA TYR A 125 -6.44 -10.56 4.81
C TYR A 125 -6.93 -11.95 4.39
N LYS A 126 -7.84 -12.01 3.41
CA LYS A 126 -8.46 -13.24 2.89
C LYS A 126 -7.45 -14.22 2.28
N MET A 127 -6.26 -13.74 1.91
CA MET A 127 -5.19 -14.57 1.37
C MET A 127 -4.32 -15.26 2.45
N PHE A 128 -4.62 -15.02 3.75
CA PHE A 128 -3.83 -15.51 4.88
C PHE A 128 -4.63 -16.36 5.87
N ASN A 129 -5.86 -16.71 5.50
CA ASN A 129 -6.77 -17.57 6.25
C ASN A 129 -7.58 -18.47 5.31
N ASP A 130 -8.51 -19.26 5.86
CA ASP A 130 -9.31 -20.23 5.10
C ASP A 130 -10.51 -19.61 4.35
N THR A 131 -10.59 -18.28 4.27
CA THR A 131 -11.64 -17.59 3.51
C THR A 131 -11.42 -17.82 2.02
N PHE A 132 -12.47 -18.29 1.33
CA PHE A 132 -12.41 -18.39 -0.13
C PHE A 132 -12.26 -16.98 -0.73
N TYR A 133 -11.22 -16.81 -1.53
CA TYR A 133 -10.94 -15.54 -2.20
C TYR A 133 -10.67 -15.77 -3.69
N LEU A 134 -11.57 -15.31 -4.53
CA LEU A 134 -11.53 -15.33 -5.99
C LEU A 134 -11.42 -16.75 -6.61
N CYS A 135 -10.41 -17.52 -6.28
CA CYS A 135 -10.18 -18.85 -6.85
C CYS A 135 -9.63 -19.89 -5.88
N ASP A 136 -9.29 -19.48 -4.66
CA ASP A 136 -8.64 -20.36 -3.69
C ASP A 136 -9.08 -20.01 -2.26
N ASN A 137 -8.87 -20.94 -1.32
CA ASN A 137 -9.03 -20.74 0.12
C ASN A 137 -7.80 -21.16 0.92
N SER A 138 -6.65 -21.23 0.27
CA SER A 138 -5.39 -21.55 0.93
C SER A 138 -4.91 -20.38 1.80
N PRO A 139 -4.64 -20.60 3.09
CA PRO A 139 -4.03 -19.58 3.96
C PRO A 139 -2.57 -19.25 3.58
N GLU A 140 -1.98 -19.97 2.64
CA GLU A 140 -0.63 -19.75 2.12
C GLU A 140 -0.62 -18.89 0.84
N MET A 141 -1.77 -18.64 0.25
CA MET A 141 -1.89 -17.90 -1.02
C MET A 141 -1.16 -16.56 -0.98
N GLY A 142 -1.33 -15.77 0.08
CA GLY A 142 -0.65 -14.48 0.24
C GLY A 142 0.87 -14.62 0.29
N PHE A 143 1.36 -15.67 0.95
CA PHE A 143 2.80 -15.93 1.05
C PHE A 143 3.41 -16.34 -0.29
N GLU A 144 2.71 -17.15 -1.10
CA GLU A 144 3.17 -17.52 -2.43
C GLU A 144 3.36 -16.31 -3.34
N PHE A 145 2.43 -15.33 -3.27
CA PHE A 145 2.56 -14.09 -4.04
C PHE A 145 3.64 -13.16 -3.47
N ILE A 146 3.77 -13.03 -2.16
CA ILE A 146 4.85 -12.22 -1.55
C ILE A 146 6.22 -12.82 -1.90
N ASP A 147 6.41 -14.13 -1.78
CA ASP A 147 7.68 -14.80 -2.13
C ASP A 147 8.07 -14.55 -3.60
N ARG A 148 7.09 -14.61 -4.50
CA ARG A 148 7.26 -14.30 -5.92
C ARG A 148 7.72 -12.86 -6.13
N VAL A 149 7.03 -11.90 -5.51
CA VAL A 149 7.35 -10.46 -5.62
C VAL A 149 8.71 -10.16 -4.98
N VAL A 150 9.03 -10.76 -3.85
CA VAL A 150 10.36 -10.65 -3.22
C VAL A 150 11.45 -11.12 -4.20
N SER A 151 11.25 -12.24 -4.89
CA SER A 151 12.19 -12.72 -5.92
C SER A 151 12.34 -11.73 -7.07
N TRP A 152 11.23 -11.20 -7.60
CA TRP A 152 11.25 -10.21 -8.68
C TRP A 152 11.90 -8.90 -8.24
N CYS A 153 11.63 -8.43 -7.02
CA CYS A 153 12.26 -7.24 -6.46
C CYS A 153 13.78 -7.40 -6.32
N LYS A 154 14.25 -8.57 -5.88
CA LYS A 154 15.70 -8.88 -5.81
C LYS A 154 16.35 -8.84 -7.19
N GLU A 155 15.71 -9.44 -8.18
CA GLU A 155 16.24 -9.46 -9.56
C GLU A 155 16.23 -8.07 -10.21
N ALA A 156 15.16 -7.31 -9.98
CA ALA A 156 15.01 -5.96 -10.52
C ALA A 156 15.72 -4.87 -9.70
N GLY A 157 16.20 -5.14 -8.48
CA GLY A 157 16.81 -4.13 -7.61
C GLY A 157 15.81 -3.12 -7.05
N LEU A 158 14.59 -3.55 -6.71
CA LEU A 158 13.52 -2.73 -6.14
C LEU A 158 13.26 -3.09 -4.69
N TYR A 159 12.91 -2.13 -3.84
CA TYR A 159 12.35 -2.38 -2.52
C TYR A 159 10.84 -2.68 -2.60
N LEU A 160 10.34 -3.40 -1.60
CA LEU A 160 8.94 -3.81 -1.49
C LEU A 160 8.30 -3.22 -0.22
N ILE A 161 7.15 -2.58 -0.36
CA ILE A 161 6.25 -2.23 0.75
C ILE A 161 5.08 -3.22 0.72
N LEU A 162 4.82 -3.91 1.83
CA LEU A 162 3.63 -4.73 2.00
C LEU A 162 2.54 -3.90 2.65
N ASP A 163 1.40 -3.78 2.00
CA ASP A 163 0.27 -2.96 2.43
C ASP A 163 -0.95 -3.83 2.75
N MET A 164 -1.46 -3.78 3.98
CA MET A 164 -2.75 -4.37 4.31
C MET A 164 -3.87 -3.46 3.78
N HIS A 165 -4.20 -3.67 2.52
CA HIS A 165 -5.18 -2.88 1.79
C HIS A 165 -6.62 -3.21 2.18
N VAL A 166 -6.86 -4.48 2.53
CA VAL A 166 -8.16 -4.99 2.98
C VAL A 166 -7.96 -5.76 4.28
N ALA A 167 -8.41 -5.19 5.40
CA ALA A 167 -8.30 -5.77 6.73
C ALA A 167 -9.54 -6.56 7.15
N PRO A 168 -9.43 -7.49 8.14
CA PRO A 168 -10.58 -8.22 8.67
C PRO A 168 -11.73 -7.30 9.09
N GLY A 169 -12.91 -7.54 8.54
CA GLY A 169 -14.10 -6.74 8.83
C GLY A 169 -14.16 -5.37 8.17
N GLY A 170 -13.15 -4.99 7.37
CA GLY A 170 -13.03 -3.68 6.73
C GLY A 170 -12.53 -2.59 7.69
N GLN A 171 -11.83 -1.61 7.15
CA GLN A 171 -11.22 -0.52 7.90
C GLN A 171 -11.63 0.87 7.45
N SER A 172 -12.06 1.03 6.20
CA SER A 172 -12.34 2.35 5.63
C SER A 172 -13.80 2.79 5.76
N GLY A 173 -14.72 1.83 5.61
CA GLY A 173 -16.15 2.08 5.41
C GLY A 173 -16.51 2.40 3.95
N ALA A 174 -15.59 2.13 3.01
CA ALA A 174 -15.80 2.25 1.57
C ALA A 174 -15.62 0.85 0.93
N SER A 175 -16.73 0.15 0.71
CA SER A 175 -16.73 -1.26 0.29
C SER A 175 -15.93 -1.56 -0.98
N HIS A 176 -15.80 -0.60 -1.88
CA HIS A 176 -15.01 -0.76 -3.10
C HIS A 176 -13.48 -0.70 -2.86
N ILE A 177 -13.05 -0.22 -1.68
CA ILE A 177 -11.64 -0.18 -1.26
C ILE A 177 -11.34 -1.39 -0.36
N ASP A 178 -12.14 -1.60 0.69
CA ASP A 178 -11.85 -2.56 1.77
C ASP A 178 -12.69 -3.84 1.72
N ASP A 179 -13.42 -4.06 0.64
CA ASP A 179 -14.27 -5.24 0.40
C ASP A 179 -15.22 -5.58 1.57
N SER A 180 -15.61 -4.55 2.34
CA SER A 180 -16.56 -4.64 3.45
C SER A 180 -18.00 -4.41 2.99
N ASP A 181 -18.93 -4.47 3.93
CA ASP A 181 -20.34 -4.08 3.74
C ASP A 181 -20.58 -2.57 3.89
N GLY A 182 -19.51 -1.76 3.84
CA GLY A 182 -19.58 -0.30 3.96
C GLY A 182 -19.49 0.20 5.41
N TYR A 183 -19.07 -0.67 6.34
CA TYR A 183 -18.84 -0.30 7.74
C TYR A 183 -17.48 -0.84 8.24
N PRO A 184 -16.63 -0.02 8.90
CA PRO A 184 -15.29 -0.40 9.32
C PRO A 184 -15.31 -1.20 10.65
N LYS A 185 -15.69 -2.48 10.57
CA LYS A 185 -15.86 -3.38 11.73
C LYS A 185 -14.56 -3.74 12.44
N LEU A 186 -13.40 -3.55 11.82
CA LEU A 186 -12.10 -3.81 12.43
C LEU A 186 -11.97 -3.15 13.80
N PHE A 187 -12.47 -1.92 13.93
CA PHE A 187 -12.26 -1.09 15.14
C PHE A 187 -13.19 -1.42 16.29
N GLU A 188 -14.26 -2.19 16.07
CA GLU A 188 -15.26 -2.55 17.10
C GLU A 188 -15.37 -4.06 17.32
N SER A 189 -14.62 -4.89 16.59
CA SER A 189 -14.60 -6.35 16.74
C SER A 189 -13.24 -6.81 17.27
N GLU A 190 -13.25 -7.41 18.47
CA GLU A 190 -12.04 -8.01 19.04
C GLU A 190 -11.52 -9.16 18.16
N GLU A 191 -12.41 -9.98 17.61
CA GLU A 191 -12.09 -11.08 16.69
C GLU A 191 -11.35 -10.58 15.43
N ASN A 192 -11.87 -9.52 14.79
CA ASN A 192 -11.22 -8.92 13.62
C ASN A 192 -9.86 -8.32 13.98
N MET A 193 -9.75 -7.71 15.15
CA MET A 193 -8.49 -7.14 15.63
C MET A 193 -7.44 -8.23 15.93
N GLU A 194 -7.85 -9.32 16.58
CA GLU A 194 -6.98 -10.47 16.83
C GLU A 194 -6.49 -11.09 15.52
N GLU A 195 -7.39 -11.29 14.57
CA GLU A 195 -7.06 -11.81 13.24
C GLU A 195 -6.09 -10.88 12.49
N PHE A 196 -6.33 -9.58 12.52
CA PHE A 196 -5.44 -8.57 11.93
C PHE A 196 -4.02 -8.64 12.52
N CYS A 197 -3.90 -8.68 13.84
CA CYS A 197 -2.62 -8.82 14.52
C CYS A 197 -1.95 -10.18 14.23
N ARG A 198 -2.73 -11.26 14.18
CA ARG A 198 -2.25 -12.61 13.86
C ARG A 198 -1.65 -12.69 12.45
N ILE A 199 -2.31 -12.08 11.48
CA ILE A 199 -1.82 -12.06 10.09
C ILE A 199 -0.52 -11.27 9.99
N TRP A 200 -0.46 -10.07 10.57
CA TRP A 200 0.77 -9.29 10.59
C TRP A 200 1.92 -10.02 11.26
N LYS A 201 1.65 -10.71 12.39
CA LYS A 201 2.68 -11.53 13.06
C LYS A 201 3.15 -12.69 12.18
N LYS A 202 2.26 -13.36 11.43
CA LYS A 202 2.64 -14.41 10.46
C LYS A 202 3.54 -13.85 9.36
N ILE A 203 3.16 -12.73 8.76
CA ILE A 203 3.95 -12.05 7.72
C ILE A 203 5.33 -11.68 8.28
N ALA A 204 5.36 -10.99 9.41
CA ALA A 204 6.60 -10.57 10.06
C ALA A 204 7.50 -11.75 10.47
N THR A 205 6.93 -12.88 10.91
CA THR A 205 7.70 -14.10 11.23
C THR A 205 8.42 -14.65 10.00
N ARG A 206 7.72 -14.69 8.86
CA ARG A 206 8.28 -15.26 7.62
C ARG A 206 9.37 -14.39 7.03
N TYR A 207 9.22 -13.06 7.12
CA TYR A 207 10.07 -12.11 6.41
C TYR A 207 10.98 -11.28 7.33
N ALA A 208 11.13 -11.62 8.62
CA ALA A 208 11.92 -10.86 9.58
C ALA A 208 13.36 -10.54 9.14
N ASP A 209 13.96 -11.41 8.31
CA ASP A 209 15.33 -11.31 7.81
C ASP A 209 15.40 -10.93 6.31
N GLU A 210 14.30 -10.46 5.70
CA GLU A 210 14.23 -10.14 4.26
C GLU A 210 14.40 -8.62 4.01
N PRO A 211 15.60 -8.12 3.76
CA PRO A 211 15.89 -6.70 3.69
C PRO A 211 15.35 -6.00 2.43
N ILE A 212 14.90 -6.77 1.43
CA ILE A 212 14.27 -6.19 0.23
C ILE A 212 12.88 -5.62 0.55
N ILE A 213 12.23 -6.14 1.61
CA ILE A 213 11.02 -5.53 2.15
C ILE A 213 11.45 -4.29 2.93
N LEU A 214 11.01 -3.12 2.49
CA LEU A 214 11.28 -1.84 3.14
C LEU A 214 10.50 -1.73 4.44
N GLY A 215 9.23 -2.13 4.43
CA GLY A 215 8.37 -2.03 5.61
C GLY A 215 6.97 -2.58 5.39
N TYR A 216 6.22 -2.58 6.48
CA TYR A 216 4.83 -3.02 6.57
C TYR A 216 3.91 -1.82 6.73
N GLU A 217 3.10 -1.52 5.73
CA GLU A 217 2.02 -0.53 5.82
C GLU A 217 0.81 -1.20 6.47
N LEU A 218 0.62 -0.84 7.74
CA LEU A 218 -0.23 -1.62 8.63
C LEU A 218 -1.69 -1.63 8.20
N LEU A 219 -2.21 -0.53 7.62
CA LEU A 219 -3.62 -0.42 7.31
C LEU A 219 -3.86 0.67 6.27
N ASN A 220 -4.35 0.31 5.09
CA ASN A 220 -4.69 1.26 4.02
C ASN A 220 -5.93 2.09 4.36
N GLU A 221 -5.86 3.41 4.17
CA GLU A 221 -6.99 4.35 4.13
C GLU A 221 -8.07 4.16 5.22
N PRO A 222 -7.72 4.19 6.50
CA PRO A 222 -8.67 3.89 7.57
C PRO A 222 -9.71 5.00 7.76
N ILE A 223 -10.88 4.59 8.18
CA ILE A 223 -11.98 5.34 8.81
C ILE A 223 -12.36 6.61 8.07
N LYS A 224 -13.22 6.51 7.08
CA LYS A 224 -13.74 7.70 6.40
C LYS A 224 -14.51 8.61 7.39
N LYS A 225 -14.63 9.90 7.04
CA LYS A 225 -15.17 10.97 7.89
C LYS A 225 -16.53 10.68 8.52
N GLU A 226 -17.38 9.93 7.83
CA GLU A 226 -18.70 9.53 8.34
C GLU A 226 -18.63 8.72 9.63
N TYR A 227 -17.50 8.05 9.87
CA TYR A 227 -17.25 7.19 11.03
C TYR A 227 -16.24 7.83 12.00
N GLU A 228 -16.13 9.16 12.05
CA GLU A 228 -15.15 9.86 12.91
C GLU A 228 -15.25 9.49 14.40
N ARG A 229 -16.38 8.96 14.86
CA ARG A 229 -16.52 8.40 16.21
C ARG A 229 -15.56 7.24 16.50
N LEU A 230 -15.03 6.59 15.45
CA LEU A 230 -14.05 5.51 15.55
C LEU A 230 -12.58 5.97 15.52
N TYR A 231 -12.34 7.24 15.27
CA TYR A 231 -10.98 7.81 15.25
C TYR A 231 -10.14 7.50 16.51
N PRO A 232 -10.72 7.49 17.74
CA PRO A 232 -9.96 7.14 18.94
C PRO A 232 -9.39 5.71 18.94
N TYR A 233 -9.89 4.82 18.10
CA TYR A 233 -9.41 3.43 18.00
C TYR A 233 -8.23 3.27 17.04
N LEU A 234 -7.94 4.27 16.18
CA LEU A 234 -6.92 4.13 15.13
C LEU A 234 -5.51 3.90 15.71
N GLN A 235 -5.04 4.79 16.60
CA GLN A 235 -3.71 4.62 17.20
C GLN A 235 -3.60 3.33 18.02
N PRO A 236 -4.54 2.95 18.89
CA PRO A 236 -4.52 1.65 19.58
C PRO A 236 -4.46 0.44 18.63
N THR A 237 -5.06 0.52 17.45
CA THR A 237 -4.97 -0.52 16.41
C THR A 237 -3.54 -0.68 15.91
N PHE A 238 -2.86 0.43 15.60
CA PHE A 238 -1.46 0.41 15.19
C PHE A 238 -0.55 -0.09 16.31
N GLU A 239 -0.77 0.32 17.55
CA GLU A 239 0.00 -0.13 18.71
C GLU A 239 -0.11 -1.65 18.92
N LYS A 240 -1.31 -2.22 18.79
CA LYS A 240 -1.52 -3.68 18.90
C LYS A 240 -0.82 -4.45 17.78
N ALA A 241 -0.97 -4.01 16.53
CA ALA A 241 -0.30 -4.63 15.39
C ALA A 241 1.24 -4.53 15.53
N ALA A 242 1.74 -3.35 15.88
CA ALA A 242 3.16 -3.14 16.13
C ALA A 242 3.69 -4.08 17.21
N ALA A 243 3.00 -4.21 18.34
CA ALA A 243 3.38 -5.12 19.42
C ALA A 243 3.50 -6.57 18.94
N ALA A 244 2.49 -7.06 18.15
CA ALA A 244 2.50 -8.40 17.59
C ALA A 244 3.66 -8.62 16.60
N ILE A 245 3.94 -7.64 15.74
CA ILE A 245 5.08 -7.69 14.81
C ILE A 245 6.39 -7.70 15.59
N ARG A 246 6.54 -6.84 16.59
CA ARG A 246 7.79 -6.68 17.34
C ARG A 246 8.14 -7.86 18.25
N GLU A 247 7.24 -8.80 18.46
CA GLU A 247 7.59 -10.10 19.08
C GLU A 247 8.56 -10.90 18.19
N VAL A 248 8.46 -10.79 16.87
CA VAL A 248 9.18 -11.65 15.91
C VAL A 248 10.10 -10.87 14.96
N ASP A 249 9.85 -9.60 14.72
CA ASP A 249 10.60 -8.76 13.78
C ASP A 249 11.00 -7.42 14.43
N LYS A 250 12.30 -7.18 14.54
CA LYS A 250 12.90 -5.95 15.06
C LYS A 250 13.45 -5.03 13.97
N ASN A 251 13.36 -5.44 12.71
CA ASN A 251 14.10 -4.84 11.60
C ASN A 251 13.27 -3.89 10.75
N HIS A 252 12.11 -4.34 10.30
CA HIS A 252 11.32 -3.60 9.30
C HIS A 252 10.69 -2.32 9.85
N ILE A 253 10.52 -1.37 8.94
CA ILE A 253 9.80 -0.11 9.18
C ILE A 253 8.30 -0.41 9.28
N LEU A 254 7.61 0.22 10.25
CA LEU A 254 6.16 0.23 10.32
C LEU A 254 5.64 1.50 9.65
N ILE A 255 4.74 1.32 8.69
CA ILE A 255 4.17 2.42 7.91
C ILE A 255 2.74 2.64 8.37
N ILE A 256 2.41 3.87 8.74
CA ILE A 256 1.11 4.24 9.28
C ILE A 256 0.62 5.57 8.69
N GLY A 257 -0.69 5.72 8.59
CA GLY A 257 -1.32 6.95 8.11
C GLY A 257 -2.45 7.43 9.01
N GLY A 258 -2.98 8.59 8.74
CA GLY A 258 -4.11 9.19 9.46
C GLY A 258 -5.45 8.54 9.15
N ALA A 259 -6.52 8.97 9.81
CA ALA A 259 -7.89 8.67 9.45
C ALA A 259 -8.33 9.44 8.19
N ASN A 260 -9.59 9.27 7.79
CA ASN A 260 -10.18 9.92 6.62
C ASN A 260 -9.35 9.72 5.35
N PHE A 261 -9.09 8.45 4.98
CA PHE A 261 -8.27 8.13 3.81
C PHE A 261 -6.88 8.78 3.86
N TYR A 262 -6.26 8.80 5.05
CA TYR A 262 -4.94 9.39 5.35
C TYR A 262 -4.87 10.93 5.34
N ASP A 263 -6.03 11.63 5.35
CA ASP A 263 -6.06 13.09 5.42
C ASP A 263 -6.03 13.67 6.84
N ASP A 264 -6.47 12.90 7.85
CA ASP A 264 -6.63 13.39 9.22
C ASP A 264 -5.70 12.65 10.21
N PHE A 265 -4.62 13.31 10.60
CA PHE A 265 -3.65 12.81 11.57
C PHE A 265 -4.00 13.16 13.03
N THR A 266 -5.13 13.81 13.29
CA THR A 266 -5.51 14.21 14.66
C THR A 266 -5.70 13.03 15.63
N PRO A 267 -6.11 11.81 15.20
CA PRO A 267 -6.16 10.66 16.09
C PRO A 267 -4.80 10.12 16.53
N LEU A 268 -3.72 10.50 15.84
CA LEU A 268 -2.37 10.01 16.13
C LEU A 268 -1.66 11.00 17.05
N THR A 269 -1.82 10.80 18.34
CA THR A 269 -1.33 11.74 19.37
C THR A 269 0.07 11.44 19.88
N ASN A 270 0.48 10.16 19.82
CA ASN A 270 1.79 9.70 20.26
C ASN A 270 2.32 8.57 19.36
N LEU A 271 3.33 8.84 18.58
CA LEU A 271 3.97 7.87 17.68
C LEU A 271 5.25 7.25 18.25
N ALA A 272 5.54 7.50 19.53
CA ALA A 272 6.72 6.92 20.19
C ALA A 272 6.54 5.44 20.61
N PHE A 273 5.46 4.78 20.20
CA PHE A 273 5.24 3.36 20.46
C PHE A 273 6.20 2.46 19.67
N ASP A 274 6.78 2.96 18.60
CA ASP A 274 7.84 2.29 17.86
C ASP A 274 8.89 3.30 17.38
N SER A 275 10.14 2.87 17.28
CA SER A 275 11.26 3.72 16.85
C SER A 275 11.49 3.74 15.35
N LYS A 276 10.79 2.88 14.58
CA LYS A 276 10.94 2.71 13.13
C LYS A 276 9.63 3.00 12.41
N ILE A 277 9.09 4.20 12.60
CA ILE A 277 7.85 4.64 11.97
C ILE A 277 8.15 5.49 10.73
N LEU A 278 7.48 5.18 9.63
CA LEU A 278 7.34 6.00 8.43
C LEU A 278 5.86 6.38 8.29
N MET A 279 5.57 7.66 8.16
CA MET A 279 4.21 8.11 7.91
C MET A 279 3.86 8.04 6.43
N THR A 280 2.59 7.77 6.12
CA THR A 280 2.06 7.80 4.74
C THR A 280 0.79 8.65 4.66
N CYS A 281 0.57 9.25 3.50
CA CYS A 281 -0.68 9.92 3.14
C CYS A 281 -0.97 9.72 1.65
N HIS A 282 -2.21 9.96 1.24
CA HIS A 282 -2.65 9.89 -0.15
C HIS A 282 -3.04 11.27 -0.67
N ARG A 283 -2.73 11.58 -1.94
CA ARG A 283 -2.98 12.90 -2.51
C ARG A 283 -3.55 12.80 -3.92
N TYR A 284 -4.85 12.93 -4.02
CA TYR A 284 -5.56 12.95 -5.28
C TYR A 284 -6.14 14.34 -5.56
N GLY A 285 -6.07 14.78 -6.81
CA GLY A 285 -6.64 16.05 -7.24
C GLY A 285 -5.98 17.32 -6.66
N SER A 286 -4.80 17.19 -6.05
CA SER A 286 -4.04 18.30 -5.49
C SER A 286 -2.55 18.19 -5.79
N THR A 287 -1.90 19.32 -6.02
CA THR A 287 -0.42 19.39 -6.15
C THR A 287 0.25 19.92 -4.88
N VAL A 288 -0.52 20.24 -3.84
CA VAL A 288 -0.02 20.86 -2.61
C VAL A 288 0.43 19.79 -1.62
N VAL A 289 1.71 19.79 -1.29
CA VAL A 289 2.34 18.87 -0.30
C VAL A 289 2.92 19.61 0.92
N LYS A 290 2.59 20.88 1.08
CA LYS A 290 3.08 21.69 2.20
C LYS A 290 2.63 21.15 3.55
N GLY A 291 1.36 20.76 3.67
CA GLY A 291 0.80 20.18 4.88
C GLY A 291 1.50 18.87 5.28
N ASP A 292 1.95 18.08 4.31
CA ASP A 292 2.65 16.82 4.53
C ASP A 292 4.06 17.07 5.10
N ALA A 293 4.77 18.09 4.58
CA ALA A 293 6.04 18.52 5.13
C ALA A 293 5.90 19.08 6.57
N GLU A 294 4.83 19.84 6.84
CA GLU A 294 4.52 20.33 8.17
C GLU A 294 4.19 19.18 9.16
N LEU A 295 3.50 18.13 8.72
CA LEU A 295 3.26 16.92 9.51
C LEU A 295 4.57 16.20 9.81
N ARG A 296 5.42 15.98 8.80
CA ARG A 296 6.77 15.40 8.97
C ARG A 296 7.54 16.12 10.07
N ASP A 297 7.60 17.43 9.99
CA ASP A 297 8.38 18.26 10.91
C ASP A 297 7.74 18.30 12.31
N LYS A 298 6.40 18.29 12.40
CA LYS A 298 5.65 18.22 13.67
C LYS A 298 5.94 16.93 14.44
N TYR A 299 5.93 15.78 13.75
CA TYR A 299 6.17 14.49 14.39
C TYR A 299 7.65 14.12 14.47
N GLY A 300 8.53 14.80 13.72
CA GLY A 300 9.95 14.46 13.64
C GLY A 300 10.21 13.10 12.99
N LEU A 301 9.28 12.62 12.15
CA LEU A 301 9.30 11.33 11.49
C LEU A 301 9.29 11.49 9.96
N PRO A 302 9.86 10.56 9.17
CA PRO A 302 9.75 10.63 7.72
C PRO A 302 8.31 10.41 7.27
N ILE A 303 7.96 10.99 6.13
CA ILE A 303 6.67 10.82 5.45
C ILE A 303 6.88 10.58 3.96
N PHE A 304 6.02 9.79 3.35
CA PHE A 304 5.92 9.66 1.88
C PHE A 304 4.46 9.70 1.43
N ILE A 305 4.25 10.00 0.17
CA ILE A 305 2.93 9.92 -0.46
C ILE A 305 2.75 8.50 -0.99
N GLY A 306 1.96 7.68 -0.27
CA GLY A 306 1.73 6.27 -0.60
C GLY A 306 0.91 6.08 -1.86
N GLU A 307 0.00 7.02 -2.15
CA GLU A 307 -0.74 7.07 -3.38
C GLU A 307 -0.94 8.50 -3.85
N PHE A 308 -0.77 8.71 -5.13
CA PHE A 308 -1.20 9.92 -5.81
C PHE A 308 -1.50 9.61 -7.27
N GLY A 309 -2.39 10.38 -7.82
CA GLY A 309 -2.79 10.29 -9.22
C GLY A 309 -3.61 11.53 -9.57
N HIS A 310 -3.97 11.65 -10.83
CA HIS A 310 -4.79 12.77 -11.26
C HIS A 310 -6.20 12.28 -11.66
N TRP A 311 -7.18 12.69 -10.87
CA TRP A 311 -8.56 12.57 -11.28
C TRP A 311 -8.94 13.84 -12.04
N ASN A 312 -9.20 13.75 -13.34
CA ASN A 312 -9.61 14.85 -14.21
C ASN A 312 -8.59 16.00 -14.44
N GLY A 313 -7.34 15.88 -13.95
CA GLY A 313 -6.38 17.00 -13.95
C GLY A 313 -5.34 16.98 -15.08
N GLY A 314 -5.26 15.91 -15.86
CA GLY A 314 -4.22 15.76 -16.90
C GLY A 314 -2.82 15.47 -16.35
N THR A 315 -1.92 15.12 -17.24
CA THR A 315 -0.54 14.70 -16.92
C THR A 315 0.33 15.81 -16.33
N ASP A 316 0.02 17.08 -16.58
CA ASP A 316 0.73 18.23 -16.02
C ASP A 316 0.69 18.24 -14.49
N MET A 317 -0.41 17.76 -13.88
CA MET A 317 -0.50 17.65 -12.42
C MET A 317 0.49 16.63 -11.86
N THR A 318 0.75 15.53 -12.55
CA THR A 318 1.73 14.52 -12.11
C THR A 318 3.12 15.14 -12.01
N ALA A 319 3.57 15.85 -13.03
CA ALA A 319 4.88 16.51 -13.02
C ALA A 319 4.98 17.57 -11.90
N GLN A 320 3.91 18.35 -11.69
CA GLN A 320 3.89 19.39 -10.67
C GLN A 320 3.91 18.83 -9.25
N ILE A 321 3.07 17.83 -8.93
CA ILE A 321 3.05 17.22 -7.58
C ILE A 321 4.38 16.53 -7.28
N VAL A 322 4.97 15.82 -8.26
CA VAL A 322 6.28 15.19 -8.11
C VAL A 322 7.38 16.21 -7.86
N SER A 323 7.39 17.33 -8.59
CA SER A 323 8.35 18.42 -8.35
C SER A 323 8.20 19.00 -6.93
N ASN A 324 6.97 19.16 -6.45
CA ASN A 324 6.70 19.66 -5.09
C ASN A 324 7.12 18.64 -4.03
N MET A 325 6.87 17.33 -4.23
CA MET A 325 7.35 16.28 -3.34
C MET A 325 8.88 16.25 -3.27
N LYS A 326 9.56 16.27 -4.42
CA LYS A 326 11.03 16.27 -4.49
C LYS A 326 11.63 17.49 -3.78
N SER A 327 11.09 18.68 -4.01
CA SER A 327 11.57 19.91 -3.34
C SER A 327 11.35 19.90 -1.82
N SER A 328 10.36 19.14 -1.35
CA SER A 328 10.06 18.96 0.07
C SER A 328 10.79 17.75 0.71
N GLY A 329 11.57 16.99 -0.07
CA GLY A 329 12.24 15.78 0.39
C GLY A 329 11.26 14.64 0.76
N ILE A 330 10.11 14.57 0.08
CA ILE A 330 9.05 13.59 0.30
C ILE A 330 9.11 12.55 -0.82
N GLY A 331 9.18 11.26 -0.46
CA GLY A 331 9.09 10.14 -1.39
C GLY A 331 7.66 9.86 -1.83
N TYR A 332 7.49 9.01 -2.83
CA TYR A 332 6.15 8.71 -3.39
C TYR A 332 6.06 7.35 -4.08
N THR A 333 4.81 6.84 -4.16
CA THR A 333 4.40 5.72 -5.01
C THR A 333 3.16 6.11 -5.81
N TYR A 334 3.24 5.98 -7.14
CA TYR A 334 2.20 6.41 -8.07
C TYR A 334 1.05 5.40 -8.18
N TRP A 335 -0.18 5.87 -8.30
CA TRP A 335 -1.37 5.09 -8.55
C TRP A 335 -2.13 5.63 -9.77
N PRO A 336 -2.51 4.77 -10.74
CA PRO A 336 -2.20 3.35 -10.88
C PRO A 336 -0.97 3.08 -11.78
N PHE A 337 -0.27 1.97 -11.55
CA PHE A 337 0.81 1.54 -12.43
C PHE A 337 0.28 1.01 -13.77
N LYS A 338 -0.63 0.04 -13.72
CA LYS A 338 -1.21 -0.62 -14.92
C LYS A 338 -2.74 -0.61 -14.86
N LYS A 339 -3.41 -0.27 -15.96
CA LYS A 339 -4.87 -0.22 -16.03
C LYS A 339 -5.38 -0.36 -17.47
N MET A 340 -6.55 -0.99 -17.63
CA MET A 340 -7.26 -1.09 -18.91
C MET A 340 -7.65 0.32 -19.40
N ASP A 341 -7.31 0.62 -20.65
CA ASP A 341 -7.64 1.84 -21.41
C ASP A 341 -7.91 3.08 -20.53
N ASN A 342 -6.90 3.46 -19.77
CA ASN A 342 -7.00 4.58 -18.87
C ASN A 342 -5.84 5.56 -19.07
N TRP A 343 -6.15 6.83 -19.17
CA TRP A 343 -5.19 7.92 -19.37
C TRP A 343 -4.35 8.23 -18.11
N GLU A 344 -4.74 7.70 -16.94
CA GLU A 344 -4.09 7.96 -15.65
C GLU A 344 -2.92 7.01 -15.35
N SER A 345 -2.94 5.77 -15.88
CA SER A 345 -1.92 4.77 -15.56
C SER A 345 -0.60 5.00 -16.27
N LEU A 346 0.50 4.53 -15.70
CA LEU A 346 1.81 4.53 -16.37
C LEU A 346 1.83 3.58 -17.57
N LEU A 347 1.27 2.39 -17.41
CA LEU A 347 1.02 1.43 -18.49
C LEU A 347 -0.48 1.28 -18.73
N GLY A 348 -0.88 1.36 -19.98
CA GLY A 348 -2.24 1.07 -20.42
C GLY A 348 -2.29 -0.18 -21.30
N PHE A 349 -3.46 -0.78 -21.43
CA PHE A 349 -3.74 -1.84 -22.39
C PHE A 349 -5.16 -1.68 -22.96
N GLU A 350 -5.37 -2.21 -24.16
CA GLU A 350 -6.62 -2.03 -24.91
C GLU A 350 -7.81 -2.68 -24.21
N THR A 351 -8.95 -1.97 -24.21
CA THR A 351 -10.23 -2.53 -23.77
C THR A 351 -10.68 -3.62 -24.72
N PRO A 352 -10.95 -4.85 -24.25
CA PRO A 352 -11.41 -5.94 -25.11
C PRO A 352 -12.70 -5.62 -25.83
N GLU A 353 -12.81 -6.08 -27.10
CA GLU A 353 -14.07 -6.01 -27.81
C GLU A 353 -15.14 -6.82 -27.07
N GLY A 354 -16.31 -6.22 -26.81
CA GLY A 354 -17.38 -6.85 -26.06
C GLY A 354 -17.37 -6.60 -24.55
N TRP A 355 -16.40 -5.85 -24.01
CA TRP A 355 -16.34 -5.53 -22.59
C TRP A 355 -17.60 -4.82 -22.07
N GLN A 356 -18.30 -4.09 -22.96
CA GLN A 356 -19.59 -3.47 -22.65
C GLN A 356 -20.69 -4.46 -22.24
N GLN A 357 -20.62 -5.75 -22.64
CA GLN A 357 -21.55 -6.78 -22.18
C GLN A 357 -21.37 -7.06 -20.69
N ILE A 358 -20.11 -7.10 -20.24
CA ILE A 358 -19.73 -7.29 -18.83
C ILE A 358 -20.20 -6.09 -18.02
N SER A 359 -19.89 -4.88 -18.45
CA SER A 359 -20.30 -3.65 -17.77
C SER A 359 -21.82 -3.51 -17.68
N ALA A 360 -22.56 -3.86 -18.74
CA ALA A 360 -24.01 -3.86 -18.73
C ALA A 360 -24.59 -4.86 -17.73
N PHE A 361 -24.06 -6.08 -17.70
CA PHE A 361 -24.47 -7.09 -16.73
C PHE A 361 -24.19 -6.69 -15.29
N VAL A 362 -22.97 -6.22 -15.00
CA VAL A 362 -22.57 -5.76 -13.66
C VAL A 362 -23.42 -4.60 -13.16
N SER A 363 -23.86 -3.73 -14.07
CA SER A 363 -24.71 -2.57 -13.74
C SER A 363 -26.19 -2.92 -13.53
N ALA A 364 -26.63 -4.07 -14.01
CA ALA A 364 -28.02 -4.51 -13.88
C ALA A 364 -28.39 -4.87 -12.43
N GLN A 365 -29.69 -4.91 -12.12
CA GLN A 365 -30.19 -5.49 -10.88
C GLN A 365 -30.08 -7.01 -10.94
N ARG A 366 -29.51 -7.64 -9.90
CA ARG A 366 -29.17 -9.06 -9.85
C ARG A 366 -29.37 -9.70 -8.47
N ASP A 367 -30.30 -9.14 -7.68
CA ASP A 367 -30.56 -9.58 -6.29
C ASP A 367 -31.40 -10.87 -6.22
N THR A 368 -32.13 -11.18 -7.27
CA THR A 368 -32.98 -12.37 -7.34
C THR A 368 -32.68 -13.20 -8.59
N PRO A 369 -32.97 -14.52 -8.59
CA PRO A 369 -32.80 -15.38 -9.77
C PRO A 369 -33.51 -14.85 -11.02
N VAL A 370 -34.70 -14.25 -10.85
CA VAL A 370 -35.45 -13.66 -11.98
C VAL A 370 -34.71 -12.47 -12.57
N GLN A 371 -34.18 -11.57 -11.73
CA GLN A 371 -33.40 -10.43 -12.20
C GLN A 371 -32.13 -10.87 -12.91
N ILE A 372 -31.44 -11.90 -12.39
CA ILE A 372 -30.27 -12.49 -13.05
C ILE A 372 -30.62 -12.99 -14.44
N GLN A 373 -31.74 -13.73 -14.58
CA GLN A 373 -32.17 -14.23 -15.91
C GLN A 373 -32.51 -13.08 -16.87
N ILE A 374 -33.15 -12.03 -16.37
CA ILE A 374 -33.43 -10.83 -17.18
C ILE A 374 -32.12 -10.18 -17.63
N ALA A 375 -31.15 -10.01 -16.71
CA ALA A 375 -29.85 -9.41 -17.03
C ALA A 375 -29.09 -10.26 -18.06
N LEU A 376 -29.08 -11.60 -17.94
CA LEU A 376 -28.49 -12.52 -18.90
C LEU A 376 -29.16 -12.45 -20.28
N GLY A 377 -30.48 -12.28 -20.34
CA GLY A 377 -31.21 -12.10 -21.59
C GLY A 377 -30.91 -10.81 -22.36
N ASN A 378 -30.25 -9.83 -21.70
CA ASN A 378 -29.90 -8.54 -22.26
C ASN A 378 -28.43 -8.42 -22.70
N VAL A 379 -27.62 -9.46 -22.52
CA VAL A 379 -26.20 -9.47 -22.85
C VAL A 379 -25.82 -10.67 -23.70
N ASP A 380 -24.82 -10.50 -24.53
CA ASP A 380 -24.18 -11.59 -25.28
C ASP A 380 -23.09 -12.23 -24.40
N VAL A 381 -23.44 -13.35 -23.73
CA VAL A 381 -22.55 -14.05 -22.79
C VAL A 381 -21.31 -14.62 -23.49
N GLU A 382 -21.43 -15.09 -24.74
CA GLU A 382 -20.27 -15.61 -25.48
C GLU A 382 -19.30 -14.49 -25.85
N LYS A 383 -19.83 -13.34 -26.23
CA LYS A 383 -19.00 -12.14 -26.46
C LYS A 383 -18.37 -11.64 -25.17
N ALA A 384 -19.09 -11.69 -24.03
CA ALA A 384 -18.54 -11.37 -22.71
C ALA A 384 -17.41 -12.34 -22.34
N ARG A 385 -17.60 -13.65 -22.55
CA ARG A 385 -16.56 -14.67 -22.29
C ARG A 385 -15.30 -14.42 -23.10
N LYS A 386 -15.46 -14.12 -24.39
CA LYS A 386 -14.33 -13.77 -25.26
C LYS A 386 -13.60 -12.52 -24.74
N ALA A 387 -14.34 -11.48 -24.34
CA ALA A 387 -13.75 -10.26 -23.80
C ALA A 387 -12.95 -10.52 -22.51
N MET A 388 -13.40 -11.45 -21.64
CA MET A 388 -12.64 -11.87 -20.46
C MET A 388 -11.32 -12.57 -20.83
N GLU A 389 -11.31 -13.41 -21.88
CA GLU A 389 -10.06 -14.03 -22.37
C GLU A 389 -9.12 -12.98 -22.99
N ASP A 390 -9.66 -12.09 -23.80
CA ASP A 390 -8.88 -11.00 -24.41
C ASP A 390 -8.29 -10.06 -23.34
N TYR A 391 -9.00 -9.85 -22.21
CA TYR A 391 -8.47 -9.08 -21.07
C TYR A 391 -7.19 -9.70 -20.52
N LEU A 392 -7.16 -11.02 -20.32
CA LEU A 392 -5.98 -11.73 -19.81
C LEU A 392 -4.78 -11.64 -20.77
N GLU A 393 -5.04 -11.61 -22.07
CA GLU A 393 -3.99 -11.41 -23.05
C GLU A 393 -3.53 -9.96 -23.13
N ASN A 394 -4.47 -9.00 -23.13
CA ASN A 394 -4.15 -7.58 -23.27
C ASN A 394 -3.38 -7.03 -22.07
N CYS A 395 -3.63 -7.54 -20.85
CA CYS A 395 -2.95 -7.06 -19.65
C CYS A 395 -1.49 -7.54 -19.51
N LEU A 396 -1.03 -8.49 -20.34
CA LEU A 396 0.37 -8.93 -20.32
C LEU A 396 1.31 -7.77 -20.68
N PHE A 397 2.44 -7.67 -20.00
CA PHE A 397 3.39 -6.57 -20.17
C PHE A 397 3.72 -6.29 -21.64
N ARG A 398 3.96 -7.33 -22.46
CA ARG A 398 4.28 -7.21 -23.89
C ARG A 398 3.18 -6.57 -24.74
N ASN A 399 1.94 -6.54 -24.26
CA ASN A 399 0.77 -5.98 -24.94
C ASN A 399 0.35 -4.63 -24.36
N CYS A 400 1.04 -4.17 -23.30
CA CYS A 400 0.82 -2.85 -22.73
C CYS A 400 1.54 -1.77 -23.54
N PHE A 401 0.99 -0.56 -23.51
CA PHE A 401 1.64 0.64 -24.05
C PHE A 401 2.00 1.59 -22.91
N GLU A 402 3.20 2.19 -23.02
CA GLU A 402 3.69 3.18 -22.06
C GLU A 402 3.05 4.54 -22.35
N ARG A 403 2.65 5.24 -21.30
CA ARG A 403 2.24 6.65 -21.38
C ARG A 403 3.43 7.55 -21.11
N ALA A 404 4.03 8.05 -22.17
CA ALA A 404 5.25 8.87 -22.09
C ALA A 404 5.10 10.07 -21.16
N GLU A 405 3.96 10.75 -21.21
CA GLU A 405 3.66 11.94 -20.40
C GLU A 405 3.59 11.60 -18.90
N VAL A 406 2.99 10.47 -18.51
CA VAL A 406 2.98 10.01 -17.13
C VAL A 406 4.39 9.63 -16.69
N LYS A 407 5.12 8.88 -17.49
CA LYS A 407 6.51 8.50 -17.21
C LYS A 407 7.41 9.71 -17.00
N GLU A 408 7.34 10.69 -17.88
CA GLU A 408 8.11 11.93 -17.77
C GLU A 408 7.70 12.72 -16.51
N GLY A 409 6.39 12.79 -16.22
CA GLY A 409 5.87 13.44 -15.02
C GLY A 409 6.34 12.79 -13.72
N LEU A 410 6.55 11.48 -13.71
CA LEU A 410 7.03 10.74 -12.52
C LEU A 410 8.50 11.05 -12.15
N GLN A 411 9.31 11.53 -13.07
CA GLN A 411 10.68 12.01 -12.81
C GLN A 411 11.51 11.02 -11.95
N PHE A 412 11.43 9.72 -12.20
CA PHE A 412 12.17 8.71 -11.43
C PHE A 412 13.71 8.85 -11.60
N LYS A 413 14.16 9.31 -12.74
CA LYS A 413 15.58 9.63 -13.04
C LYS A 413 15.92 11.04 -12.72
#